data_501adcc3120554eb8ed00dd1b5b6e780
#
_entry.id   501adcc3120554eb8ed00dd1b5b6e780
#
_cell.length_a   1.000
_cell.length_b   1.000
_cell.length_c   1.000
_cell.angle_alpha   90.00
_cell.angle_beta   90.00
_cell.angle_gamma   90.00
#
_symmetry.space_group_name_H-M   'P 1'
#
loop_
_entity.id
_entity.type
_entity.pdbx_description
1 polymer ?
#
loop_
_entity_poly.entity_id
_entity_poly.type
_entity_poly.pdbx_seq_one_letter_code
_entity_poly.pdbx_strand_id
1 'polypeptide(L)'
;MYPVRLPHFHADRAAVYLDDPVTGGEKMGTRHLICVVSNGDYRIAQYGQWDGYPEGQGASILEFLKSPMAEQLKKNLKNCTWLTNTEYEKLWEEFGVDTKQEMIDYDVYQDFCNKHPELSRDTGARILEIVAGATGKIKLQNSLNFSRDSLFCEWAYVIDFDKNTFEVYQGFNETPLDKSERFYTAGQKEYENGMYPVKLFKSFDLSALPSEEEFLEICEPIEDEMIDEPISGLEGLTGI
;
A
#
# COMPACT_ATOMS: atom_id res chain seq x y z
N MET A 1 8.75 25.44 -9.44
CA MET A 1 8.57 24.97 -8.07
C MET A 1 7.13 24.52 -7.97
N TYR A 2 6.86 23.23 -7.79
CA TYR A 2 5.51 22.67 -7.78
C TYR A 2 5.12 22.34 -6.35
N PRO A 3 3.97 22.82 -5.84
CA PRO A 3 3.53 22.51 -4.50
C PRO A 3 3.07 21.05 -4.40
N VAL A 4 3.37 20.42 -3.27
CA VAL A 4 2.96 19.05 -2.93
C VAL A 4 1.87 19.12 -1.87
N ARG A 5 0.85 18.27 -1.98
CA ARG A 5 -0.20 18.21 -0.97
C ARG A 5 0.29 17.45 0.26
N LEU A 6 0.08 18.04 1.44
CA LEU A 6 0.34 17.35 2.71
C LEU A 6 -0.62 16.16 2.86
N PRO A 7 -0.12 14.99 3.22
CA PRO A 7 -0.99 13.89 3.62
C PRO A 7 -1.71 14.27 4.92
N HIS A 8 -3.02 14.55 4.82
CA HIS A 8 -3.82 14.86 5.99
C HIS A 8 -4.04 13.61 6.84
N PHE A 9 -3.63 13.69 8.09
CA PHE A 9 -3.84 12.68 9.10
C PHE A 9 -5.30 12.76 9.60
N HIS A 10 -6.22 12.08 8.93
CA HIS A 10 -7.56 11.85 9.45
C HIS A 10 -7.68 10.37 9.81
N ALA A 11 -7.78 10.07 11.09
CA ALA A 11 -7.96 8.71 11.61
C ALA A 11 -9.20 7.99 11.01
N ASP A 12 -10.16 8.75 10.48
CA ASP A 12 -11.44 8.26 9.96
C ASP A 12 -11.64 8.45 8.45
N ARG A 13 -10.67 9.04 7.75
CA ARG A 13 -10.69 9.10 6.28
C ARG A 13 -9.41 8.45 5.77
N ALA A 14 -9.56 7.50 4.84
CA ALA A 14 -8.47 7.14 3.94
C ALA A 14 -7.87 8.45 3.46
N ALA A 15 -6.55 8.63 3.64
CA ALA A 15 -5.92 9.88 3.26
C ALA A 15 -6.31 10.15 1.80
N VAL A 16 -7.01 11.26 1.56
CA VAL A 16 -7.38 11.65 0.21
C VAL A 16 -6.10 12.13 -0.45
N TYR A 17 -5.37 11.18 -0.99
CA TYR A 17 -4.21 11.42 -1.83
C TYR A 17 -4.74 11.82 -3.21
N LEU A 18 -5.14 13.08 -3.35
CA LEU A 18 -5.47 13.62 -4.66
C LEU A 18 -4.18 13.77 -5.47
N ASP A 19 -4.28 13.41 -6.72
CA ASP A 19 -3.22 13.43 -7.70
C ASP A 19 -2.40 14.72 -7.68
N ASP A 20 -1.07 14.58 -7.79
CA ASP A 20 -0.21 15.69 -8.17
C ASP A 20 -0.71 16.23 -9.51
N PRO A 21 -0.78 17.54 -9.72
CA PRO A 21 -1.21 18.10 -11.01
C PRO A 21 -0.28 17.58 -12.10
N VAL A 22 -0.86 16.78 -12.98
CA VAL A 22 -0.19 16.13 -14.11
C VAL A 22 0.49 17.19 -14.98
N THR A 23 1.82 17.27 -14.86
CA THR A 23 2.63 17.82 -15.94
C THR A 23 2.85 16.71 -16.95
N GLY A 24 2.10 16.76 -18.01
CA GLY A 24 2.19 16.05 -19.27
C GLY A 24 2.98 14.73 -19.32
N GLY A 25 2.30 13.59 -19.34
CA GLY A 25 2.86 12.30 -19.73
C GLY A 25 3.00 11.29 -18.59
N GLU A 26 1.96 10.48 -18.40
CA GLU A 26 2.00 9.07 -17.99
C GLU A 26 2.98 8.65 -16.90
N LYS A 27 2.54 8.74 -15.63
CA LYS A 27 2.68 7.69 -14.63
C LYS A 27 1.66 7.96 -13.53
N MET A 28 0.47 7.43 -13.63
CA MET A 28 -0.37 7.20 -12.46
C MET A 28 0.38 6.16 -11.62
N GLY A 29 0.87 6.58 -10.44
CA GLY A 29 1.60 5.67 -9.57
C GLY A 29 0.66 4.61 -9.02
N THR A 30 1.03 3.35 -9.11
CA THR A 30 0.31 2.23 -8.47
C THR A 30 0.51 2.30 -6.97
N ARG A 31 -0.55 2.69 -6.26
CA ARG A 31 -0.53 2.88 -4.81
C ARG A 31 -0.66 1.55 -4.09
N HIS A 32 0.00 1.48 -2.94
CA HIS A 32 0.03 0.23 -2.19
C HIS A 32 0.08 0.44 -0.68
N LEU A 33 -0.15 -0.64 0.06
CA LEU A 33 -0.02 -0.72 1.50
C LEU A 33 0.91 -1.87 1.87
N ILE A 34 1.90 -1.62 2.73
CA ILE A 34 2.77 -2.67 3.27
C ILE A 34 2.51 -2.80 4.77
N CYS A 35 2.12 -4.00 5.19
CA CYS A 35 1.84 -4.32 6.59
C CYS A 35 2.78 -5.38 7.13
N VAL A 36 3.13 -5.27 8.41
CA VAL A 36 3.82 -6.34 9.14
C VAL A 36 3.08 -6.60 10.44
N VAL A 37 2.74 -7.87 10.67
CA VAL A 37 2.03 -8.33 11.88
C VAL A 37 2.98 -9.15 12.74
N SER A 38 2.95 -8.90 14.04
CA SER A 38 3.69 -9.66 15.04
C SER A 38 3.05 -9.50 16.41
N ASN A 39 2.89 -10.61 17.15
CA ASN A 39 2.25 -10.70 18.47
C ASN A 39 0.80 -10.15 18.46
N GLY A 40 0.05 -10.50 17.42
CA GLY A 40 -1.36 -10.14 17.25
C GLY A 40 -1.62 -8.70 16.79
N ASP A 41 -0.56 -7.87 16.65
CA ASP A 41 -0.68 -6.46 16.29
C ASP A 41 -0.02 -6.13 14.96
N TYR A 42 -0.58 -5.17 14.23
CA TYR A 42 0.13 -4.51 13.15
C TYR A 42 1.27 -3.66 13.73
N ARG A 43 2.49 -3.87 13.26
CA ARG A 43 3.69 -3.13 13.66
C ARG A 43 4.16 -2.15 12.60
N ILE A 44 3.83 -2.44 11.35
CA ILE A 44 4.02 -1.56 10.20
C ILE A 44 2.69 -1.55 9.44
N ALA A 45 2.28 -0.38 8.95
CA ALA A 45 1.17 -0.17 8.03
C ALA A 45 1.51 1.05 7.17
N GLN A 46 2.44 0.86 6.23
CA GLN A 46 3.05 1.91 5.42
C GLN A 46 2.30 2.08 4.11
N TYR A 47 1.78 3.29 3.86
CA TYR A 47 1.32 3.70 2.55
C TYR A 47 2.49 3.95 1.61
N GLY A 48 2.36 3.54 0.35
CA GLY A 48 3.29 3.86 -0.72
C GLY A 48 2.57 4.35 -1.97
N GLN A 49 3.22 5.31 -2.67
CA GLN A 49 2.65 6.00 -3.82
C GLN A 49 2.98 5.32 -5.15
N TRP A 50 4.09 4.59 -5.24
CA TRP A 50 4.70 4.18 -6.50
C TRP A 50 4.98 2.69 -6.56
N ASP A 51 4.91 2.14 -7.78
CA ASP A 51 5.37 0.79 -8.13
C ASP A 51 4.73 -0.34 -7.29
N GLY A 52 3.44 -0.15 -6.91
CA GLY A 52 2.73 -1.05 -5.99
C GLY A 52 2.45 -2.45 -6.51
N TYR A 53 2.68 -2.75 -7.80
CA TYR A 53 2.42 -4.08 -8.38
C TYR A 53 3.40 -5.16 -7.87
N PRO A 54 3.10 -6.45 -8.16
CA PRO A 54 3.97 -7.56 -7.78
C PRO A 54 5.41 -7.43 -8.26
N GLU A 55 5.65 -6.95 -9.49
CA GLU A 55 6.98 -6.76 -10.07
C GLU A 55 7.79 -5.64 -9.40
N GLY A 56 7.10 -4.68 -8.78
CA GLY A 56 7.72 -3.57 -8.06
C GLY A 56 7.90 -3.88 -6.58
N GLN A 57 6.92 -3.44 -5.77
CA GLN A 57 7.02 -3.60 -4.31
C GLN A 57 6.89 -5.06 -3.88
N GLY A 58 6.11 -5.89 -4.58
CA GLY A 58 5.98 -7.32 -4.27
C GLY A 58 7.31 -8.05 -4.34
N ALA A 59 8.04 -7.92 -5.46
CA ALA A 59 9.36 -8.51 -5.67
C ALA A 59 10.39 -7.97 -4.67
N SER A 60 10.36 -6.65 -4.39
CA SER A 60 11.25 -6.05 -3.39
C SER A 60 11.02 -6.60 -1.99
N ILE A 61 9.77 -6.84 -1.59
CA ILE A 61 9.43 -7.47 -0.31
C ILE A 61 9.91 -8.93 -0.29
N LEU A 62 9.69 -9.67 -1.37
CA LEU A 62 10.12 -11.07 -1.49
C LEU A 62 11.64 -11.19 -1.36
N GLU A 63 12.40 -10.33 -2.03
CA GLU A 63 13.87 -10.27 -1.92
C GLU A 63 14.31 -9.99 -0.48
N PHE A 64 13.69 -8.97 0.15
CA PHE A 64 13.95 -8.64 1.55
C PHE A 64 13.71 -9.84 2.48
N LEU A 65 12.59 -10.55 2.31
CA LEU A 65 12.22 -11.72 3.14
C LEU A 65 13.20 -12.89 3.03
N LYS A 66 13.89 -13.02 1.90
CA LYS A 66 14.95 -14.01 1.66
C LYS A 66 16.30 -13.59 2.25
N SER A 67 16.43 -12.32 2.64
CA SER A 67 17.67 -11.78 3.19
C SER A 67 17.80 -12.05 4.69
N PRO A 68 19.03 -12.03 5.24
CA PRO A 68 19.23 -12.11 6.70
C PRO A 68 18.57 -10.97 7.49
N MET A 69 18.20 -9.88 6.83
CA MET A 69 17.55 -8.74 7.47
C MET A 69 16.12 -9.02 7.90
N ALA A 70 15.45 -10.03 7.35
CA ALA A 70 14.11 -10.44 7.77
C ALA A 70 14.07 -10.86 9.25
N GLU A 71 15.06 -11.58 9.72
CA GLU A 71 15.20 -11.94 11.15
C GLU A 71 15.49 -10.72 12.04
N GLN A 72 16.24 -9.74 11.52
CA GLN A 72 16.49 -8.51 12.24
C GLN A 72 15.25 -7.63 12.31
N LEU A 73 14.46 -7.55 11.21
CA LEU A 73 13.14 -6.93 11.20
C LEU A 73 12.28 -7.49 12.32
N LYS A 74 12.09 -8.82 12.35
CA LYS A 74 11.26 -9.49 13.35
C LYS A 74 11.65 -9.13 14.80
N LYS A 75 12.94 -9.03 15.09
CA LYS A 75 13.45 -8.62 16.41
C LYS A 75 13.15 -7.16 16.73
N ASN A 76 13.16 -6.29 15.72
CA ASN A 76 13.00 -4.83 15.89
C ASN A 76 11.55 -4.37 15.91
N LEU A 77 10.58 -5.17 15.44
CA LEU A 77 9.15 -4.82 15.44
C LEU A 77 8.63 -4.38 16.81
N LYS A 78 9.18 -4.89 17.90
CA LYS A 78 8.85 -4.47 19.28
C LYS A 78 9.16 -2.99 19.58
N ASN A 79 10.03 -2.38 18.78
CA ASN A 79 10.46 -1.00 18.90
C ASN A 79 9.57 -0.04 18.10
N CYS A 80 8.70 -0.57 17.22
CA CYS A 80 7.77 0.22 16.44
C CYS A 80 6.64 0.74 17.32
N THR A 81 6.33 2.01 17.17
CA THR A 81 5.19 2.68 17.80
C THR A 81 4.50 3.58 16.78
N TRP A 82 3.21 3.79 16.95
CA TRP A 82 2.47 4.69 16.07
C TRP A 82 2.75 6.15 16.43
N LEU A 83 2.94 6.94 15.40
CA LEU A 83 3.02 8.39 15.49
C LEU A 83 1.61 8.95 15.75
N THR A 84 1.48 9.83 16.73
CA THR A 84 0.23 10.56 16.96
C THR A 84 0.12 11.77 16.05
N ASN A 85 -1.11 12.28 15.82
CA ASN A 85 -1.32 13.49 15.02
C ASN A 85 -0.50 14.67 15.55
N THR A 86 -0.52 14.88 16.85
CA THR A 86 0.25 15.98 17.48
C THR A 86 1.76 15.84 17.31
N GLU A 87 2.28 14.61 17.29
CA GLU A 87 3.70 14.37 17.02
C GLU A 87 4.04 14.62 15.56
N TYR A 88 3.15 14.21 14.65
CA TYR A 88 3.30 14.46 13.23
C TYR A 88 3.29 15.95 12.89
N GLU A 89 2.35 16.71 13.49
CA GLU A 89 2.28 18.16 13.37
C GLU A 89 3.58 18.82 13.83
N LYS A 90 4.12 18.42 14.99
CA LYS A 90 5.39 18.94 15.51
C LYS A 90 6.58 18.65 14.60
N LEU A 91 6.62 17.50 13.96
CA LEU A 91 7.68 17.20 12.99
C LEU A 91 7.65 18.17 11.80
N TRP A 92 6.45 18.52 11.31
CA TRP A 92 6.30 19.50 10.24
C TRP A 92 6.59 20.93 10.68
N GLU A 93 6.25 21.30 11.92
CA GLU A 93 6.59 22.60 12.50
C GLU A 93 8.12 22.84 12.52
N GLU A 94 8.94 21.79 12.69
CA GLU A 94 10.40 21.89 12.60
C GLU A 94 10.89 22.33 11.22
N PHE A 95 10.09 22.11 10.17
CA PHE A 95 10.34 22.55 8.79
C PHE A 95 9.59 23.86 8.43
N GLY A 96 8.99 24.51 9.42
CA GLY A 96 8.25 25.76 9.24
C GLY A 96 6.90 25.59 8.55
N VAL A 97 6.34 24.38 8.54
CA VAL A 97 5.06 24.06 7.90
C VAL A 97 3.94 24.03 8.93
N ASP A 98 2.88 24.81 8.70
CA ASP A 98 1.58 24.63 9.37
C ASP A 98 0.79 23.53 8.65
N THR A 99 0.54 22.43 9.35
CA THR A 99 -0.19 21.28 8.80
C THR A 99 -1.66 21.55 8.45
N LYS A 100 -2.17 22.73 8.81
CA LYS A 100 -3.47 23.21 8.32
C LYS A 100 -3.43 23.68 6.86
N GLN A 101 -2.23 23.89 6.32
CA GLN A 101 -2.05 24.18 4.90
C GLN A 101 -2.27 22.90 4.08
N GLU A 102 -2.97 23.02 2.98
CA GLU A 102 -3.17 21.86 2.09
C GLU A 102 -1.95 21.58 1.20
N MET A 103 -1.17 22.59 0.89
CA MET A 103 -0.04 22.51 -0.04
C MET A 103 1.23 23.04 0.60
N ILE A 104 2.34 22.36 0.35
CA ILE A 104 3.67 22.76 0.79
C ILE A 104 4.63 22.84 -0.39
N ASP A 105 5.74 23.53 -0.20
CA ASP A 105 6.83 23.57 -1.16
C ASP A 105 7.47 22.19 -1.34
N TYR A 106 7.73 21.80 -2.57
CA TYR A 106 8.34 20.51 -2.90
C TYR A 106 9.71 20.32 -2.24
N ASP A 107 10.53 21.35 -2.19
CA ASP A 107 11.86 21.25 -1.58
C ASP A 107 11.75 21.00 -0.07
N VAL A 108 10.80 21.64 0.61
CA VAL A 108 10.50 21.40 2.03
C VAL A 108 10.00 19.97 2.26
N TYR A 109 9.14 19.47 1.35
CA TYR A 109 8.70 18.07 1.39
C TYR A 109 9.88 17.10 1.24
N GLN A 110 10.78 17.35 0.30
CA GLN A 110 11.96 16.51 0.10
C GLN A 110 12.91 16.53 1.31
N ASP A 111 13.13 17.70 1.91
CA ASP A 111 13.95 17.83 3.12
C ASP A 111 13.33 17.04 4.29
N PHE A 112 12.01 17.09 4.45
CA PHE A 112 11.30 16.28 5.43
C PHE A 112 11.49 14.79 5.17
N CYS A 113 11.26 14.31 3.93
CA CYS A 113 11.42 12.91 3.56
C CYS A 113 12.87 12.40 3.70
N ASN A 114 13.86 13.26 3.43
CA ASN A 114 15.27 12.92 3.63
C ASN A 114 15.61 12.74 5.12
N LYS A 115 15.02 13.56 6.01
CA LYS A 115 15.21 13.47 7.46
C LYS A 115 14.39 12.34 8.09
N HIS A 116 13.19 12.08 7.55
CA HIS A 116 12.21 11.11 8.05
C HIS A 116 11.78 10.14 6.95
N PRO A 117 12.71 9.32 6.41
CA PRO A 117 12.39 8.39 5.33
C PRO A 117 11.33 7.36 5.74
N GLU A 118 11.19 7.05 7.03
CA GLU A 118 10.16 6.16 7.57
C GLU A 118 8.73 6.72 7.47
N LEU A 119 8.59 8.03 7.20
CA LEU A 119 7.31 8.73 7.06
C LEU A 119 7.01 9.14 5.61
N SER A 120 7.93 8.86 4.68
CA SER A 120 7.76 9.21 3.28
C SER A 120 6.86 8.22 2.55
N ARG A 121 5.96 8.74 1.72
CA ARG A 121 5.13 7.94 0.80
C ARG A 121 5.95 7.25 -0.31
N ASP A 122 7.18 7.71 -0.52
CA ASP A 122 8.07 7.20 -1.58
C ASP A 122 8.99 6.07 -1.07
N THR A 123 8.86 5.69 0.21
CA THR A 123 9.73 4.69 0.84
C THR A 123 9.45 3.26 0.37
N GLY A 124 8.17 2.89 0.16
CA GLY A 124 7.80 1.55 -0.29
C GLY A 124 8.39 0.44 0.60
N ALA A 125 8.86 -0.64 -0.02
CA ALA A 125 9.43 -1.82 0.67
C ALA A 125 10.67 -1.50 1.52
N ARG A 126 11.38 -0.38 1.25
CA ARG A 126 12.51 0.05 2.08
C ARG A 126 12.16 0.29 3.54
N ILE A 127 10.86 0.47 3.87
CA ILE A 127 10.42 0.55 5.26
C ILE A 127 10.87 -0.67 6.08
N LEU A 128 10.94 -1.85 5.47
CA LEU A 128 11.37 -3.07 6.11
C LEU A 128 12.86 -2.99 6.51
N GLU A 129 13.71 -2.46 5.62
CA GLU A 129 15.13 -2.24 5.90
C GLU A 129 15.35 -1.18 6.98
N ILE A 130 14.60 -0.08 6.91
CA ILE A 130 14.66 1.02 7.90
C ILE A 130 14.33 0.47 9.29
N VAL A 131 13.27 -0.33 9.43
CA VAL A 131 12.91 -0.92 10.73
C VAL A 131 13.90 -2.00 11.14
N ALA A 132 14.39 -2.83 10.20
CA ALA A 132 15.41 -3.83 10.51
C ALA A 132 16.72 -3.20 10.99
N GLY A 133 17.10 -2.04 10.45
CA GLY A 133 18.31 -1.29 10.83
C GLY A 133 18.15 -0.39 12.06
N ALA A 134 16.93 -0.24 12.59
CA ALA A 134 16.68 0.68 13.70
C ALA A 134 17.40 0.24 14.98
N THR A 135 18.14 1.16 15.60
CA THR A 135 18.89 0.91 16.87
C THR A 135 18.09 1.25 18.12
N GLY A 136 16.88 1.80 17.97
CA GLY A 136 16.03 2.25 19.08
C GLY A 136 14.55 2.26 18.70
N LYS A 137 13.75 3.00 19.46
CA LYS A 137 12.34 3.20 19.14
C LYS A 137 12.19 3.94 17.81
N ILE A 138 11.28 3.45 16.97
CA ILE A 138 10.92 4.08 15.71
C ILE A 138 9.41 4.38 15.69
N LYS A 139 9.06 5.58 15.25
CA LYS A 139 7.67 6.02 15.13
C LYS A 139 7.25 5.97 13.68
N LEU A 140 6.17 5.26 13.43
CA LEU A 140 5.65 5.02 12.08
C LEU A 140 4.23 5.58 11.95
N GLN A 141 3.87 5.97 10.74
CA GLN A 141 2.51 6.35 10.41
C GLN A 141 1.64 5.10 10.28
N ASN A 142 0.42 5.14 10.83
CA ASN A 142 -0.53 4.04 10.66
C ASN A 142 -1.48 4.34 9.49
N SER A 143 -1.21 3.72 8.37
CA SER A 143 -2.05 3.85 7.16
C SER A 143 -2.97 2.64 6.94
N LEU A 144 -3.25 1.84 7.98
CA LEU A 144 -4.02 0.60 7.85
C LEU A 144 -5.42 0.83 7.21
N ASN A 145 -6.05 1.97 7.49
CA ASN A 145 -7.35 2.31 6.93
C ASN A 145 -7.34 2.44 5.39
N PHE A 146 -6.17 2.62 4.77
CA PHE A 146 -6.04 2.66 3.32
C PHE A 146 -6.45 1.36 2.65
N SER A 147 -6.34 0.22 3.34
CA SER A 147 -6.83 -1.10 2.86
C SER A 147 -8.32 -1.13 2.55
N ARG A 148 -9.10 -0.17 3.08
CA ARG A 148 -10.56 -0.12 2.91
C ARG A 148 -10.97 0.51 1.58
N ASP A 149 -10.12 1.31 1.00
CA ASP A 149 -10.37 2.00 -0.27
C ASP A 149 -9.63 1.30 -1.41
N SER A 150 -10.20 0.19 -1.88
CA SER A 150 -9.53 -0.65 -2.87
C SER A 150 -9.55 -0.07 -4.29
N LEU A 151 -10.22 1.05 -4.54
CA LEU A 151 -10.06 1.81 -5.79
C LEU A 151 -8.66 2.44 -5.86
N PHE A 152 -8.17 2.93 -4.71
CA PHE A 152 -6.87 3.59 -4.63
C PHE A 152 -5.77 2.71 -4.03
N CYS A 153 -6.10 1.78 -3.14
CA CYS A 153 -5.20 0.75 -2.67
C CYS A 153 -5.21 -0.41 -3.67
N GLU A 154 -4.43 -0.26 -4.73
CA GLU A 154 -4.41 -1.21 -5.85
C GLU A 154 -3.79 -2.54 -5.44
N TRP A 155 -2.79 -2.49 -4.55
CA TRP A 155 -2.14 -3.67 -3.97
C TRP A 155 -1.90 -3.48 -2.47
N ALA A 156 -1.96 -4.58 -1.71
CA ALA A 156 -1.49 -4.58 -0.34
C ALA A 156 -0.70 -5.87 -0.05
N TYR A 157 0.35 -5.71 0.74
CA TYR A 157 1.27 -6.79 1.11
C TYR A 157 1.29 -6.93 2.61
N VAL A 158 1.11 -8.15 3.12
CA VAL A 158 1.13 -8.41 4.56
C VAL A 158 2.16 -9.49 4.88
N ILE A 159 3.15 -9.15 5.69
CA ILE A 159 4.06 -10.11 6.31
C ILE A 159 3.50 -10.42 7.69
N ASP A 160 3.01 -11.63 7.88
CA ASP A 160 2.44 -12.08 9.16
C ASP A 160 3.36 -13.11 9.81
N PHE A 161 4.17 -12.66 10.76
CA PHE A 161 5.10 -13.53 11.49
C PHE A 161 4.39 -14.47 12.47
N ASP A 162 3.14 -14.21 12.83
CA ASP A 162 2.37 -15.07 13.74
C ASP A 162 1.76 -16.26 12.98
N LYS A 163 1.32 -16.01 11.73
CA LYS A 163 0.81 -17.03 10.82
C LYS A 163 1.88 -17.65 9.94
N ASN A 164 3.09 -17.08 9.94
CA ASN A 164 4.19 -17.47 9.06
C ASN A 164 3.84 -17.32 7.57
N THR A 165 3.17 -16.22 7.19
CA THR A 165 2.71 -15.98 5.81
C THR A 165 3.22 -14.66 5.25
N PHE A 166 3.44 -14.66 3.92
CA PHE A 166 3.52 -13.48 3.09
C PHE A 166 2.26 -13.46 2.21
N GLU A 167 1.39 -12.48 2.42
CA GLU A 167 0.09 -12.37 1.79
C GLU A 167 0.07 -11.19 0.81
N VAL A 168 -0.46 -11.42 -0.39
CA VAL A 168 -0.67 -10.42 -1.45
C VAL A 168 -2.16 -10.18 -1.58
N TYR A 169 -2.57 -8.93 -1.52
CA TYR A 169 -3.95 -8.47 -1.67
C TYR A 169 -4.06 -7.60 -2.89
N GLN A 170 -5.19 -7.70 -3.58
CA GLN A 170 -5.52 -6.91 -4.77
C GLN A 170 -6.67 -5.95 -4.47
N GLY A 171 -6.60 -4.75 -5.04
CA GLY A 171 -7.66 -3.75 -5.04
C GLY A 171 -8.76 -4.05 -6.05
N PHE A 172 -9.53 -3.01 -6.40
CA PHE A 172 -10.68 -3.08 -7.31
C PHE A 172 -11.72 -4.14 -6.89
N ASN A 173 -11.87 -4.36 -5.59
CA ASN A 173 -12.76 -5.37 -5.07
C ASN A 173 -14.22 -4.86 -4.99
N GLU A 174 -15.07 -5.39 -5.85
CA GLU A 174 -16.51 -5.07 -5.91
C GLU A 174 -17.37 -5.99 -5.03
N THR A 175 -16.76 -6.89 -4.25
CA THR A 175 -17.48 -7.87 -3.44
C THR A 175 -17.20 -7.72 -1.94
N PRO A 176 -18.22 -7.86 -1.06
CA PRO A 176 -17.98 -7.87 0.38
C PRO A 176 -17.00 -8.96 0.79
N LEU A 177 -16.19 -8.67 1.80
CA LEU A 177 -15.31 -9.66 2.40
C LEU A 177 -16.07 -10.57 3.37
N ASP A 178 -15.62 -11.82 3.48
CA ASP A 178 -16.07 -12.74 4.52
C ASP A 178 -15.48 -12.39 5.89
N LYS A 179 -16.15 -12.80 6.97
CA LYS A 179 -15.72 -12.54 8.36
C LYS A 179 -14.35 -13.10 8.71
N SER A 180 -13.88 -14.10 7.97
CA SER A 180 -12.57 -14.71 8.15
C SER A 180 -11.44 -13.97 7.46
N GLU A 181 -11.75 -13.05 6.55
CA GLU A 181 -10.76 -12.31 5.80
C GLU A 181 -10.13 -11.19 6.64
N ARG A 182 -8.83 -10.95 6.46
CA ARG A 182 -8.01 -10.06 7.29
C ARG A 182 -8.56 -8.65 7.41
N PHE A 183 -9.00 -8.05 6.32
CA PHE A 183 -9.48 -6.67 6.27
C PHE A 183 -11.00 -6.55 6.46
N TYR A 184 -11.67 -7.66 6.83
CA TYR A 184 -13.06 -7.60 7.20
C TYR A 184 -13.26 -6.71 8.43
N THR A 185 -14.23 -5.81 8.36
CA THR A 185 -14.69 -5.03 9.51
C THR A 185 -16.19 -5.22 9.69
N ALA A 186 -16.65 -5.45 10.93
CA ALA A 186 -18.07 -5.59 11.22
C ALA A 186 -18.82 -4.33 10.75
N GLY A 187 -19.90 -4.53 9.97
CA GLY A 187 -20.66 -3.44 9.38
C GLY A 187 -19.96 -2.73 8.22
N GLN A 188 -18.96 -3.39 7.60
CA GLN A 188 -18.36 -2.85 6.39
C GLN A 188 -19.45 -2.50 5.39
N LYS A 189 -19.32 -1.31 4.83
CA LYS A 189 -20.14 -0.84 3.73
C LYS A 189 -19.24 -0.70 2.52
N GLU A 190 -19.85 -0.79 1.37
CA GLU A 190 -19.29 -0.28 0.14
C GLU A 190 -18.74 1.13 0.37
N TYR A 191 -17.51 1.37 -0.08
CA TYR A 191 -16.93 2.72 -0.03
C TYR A 191 -17.74 3.65 -0.95
N GLU A 192 -17.62 4.97 -0.79
CA GLU A 192 -18.34 5.97 -1.61
C GLU A 192 -18.19 5.77 -3.13
N ASN A 193 -17.12 5.07 -3.53
CA ASN A 193 -16.79 4.73 -4.92
C ASN A 193 -17.31 3.35 -5.37
N GLY A 194 -18.10 2.65 -4.57
CA GLY A 194 -18.65 1.33 -4.90
C GLY A 194 -17.73 0.15 -4.58
N MET A 195 -16.56 0.38 -3.98
CA MET A 195 -15.57 -0.68 -3.70
C MET A 195 -15.62 -1.15 -2.24
N TYR A 196 -15.24 -2.39 -2.02
CA TYR A 196 -14.98 -3.00 -0.72
C TYR A 196 -13.48 -3.01 -0.40
N PRO A 197 -13.05 -3.36 0.83
CA PRO A 197 -11.62 -3.45 1.15
C PRO A 197 -10.86 -4.40 0.23
N VAL A 198 -9.53 -4.21 0.14
CA VAL A 198 -8.66 -5.11 -0.64
C VAL A 198 -8.87 -6.57 -0.27
N LYS A 199 -8.84 -7.46 -1.26
CA LYS A 199 -9.14 -8.88 -1.11
C LYS A 199 -7.89 -9.72 -1.24
N LEU A 200 -7.79 -10.81 -0.46
CA LEU A 200 -6.67 -11.74 -0.54
C LEU A 200 -6.59 -12.34 -1.96
N PHE A 201 -5.44 -12.14 -2.59
CA PHE A 201 -5.13 -12.67 -3.91
C PHE A 201 -4.31 -13.95 -3.80
N LYS A 202 -3.18 -13.89 -3.07
CA LYS A 202 -2.28 -15.04 -2.85
C LYS A 202 -1.70 -15.02 -1.44
N SER A 203 -1.31 -16.20 -0.96
CA SER A 203 -0.60 -16.36 0.31
C SER A 203 0.53 -17.37 0.15
N PHE A 204 1.72 -17.03 0.65
CA PHE A 204 2.93 -17.82 0.60
C PHE A 204 3.40 -18.15 2.02
N ASP A 205 3.95 -19.34 2.24
CA ASP A 205 4.59 -19.70 3.51
C ASP A 205 5.98 -19.04 3.58
N LEU A 206 6.28 -18.30 4.66
CA LEU A 206 7.59 -17.67 4.85
C LEU A 206 8.75 -18.68 4.93
N SER A 207 8.48 -19.95 5.30
CA SER A 207 9.48 -21.00 5.32
C SER A 207 9.77 -21.62 3.95
N ALA A 208 8.94 -21.32 2.94
CA ALA A 208 9.03 -21.89 1.60
C ALA A 208 8.65 -20.83 0.53
N LEU A 209 9.33 -19.68 0.58
CA LEU A 209 9.10 -18.60 -0.39
C LEU A 209 9.49 -19.02 -1.82
N PRO A 210 8.67 -18.68 -2.82
CA PRO A 210 8.95 -19.00 -4.22
C PRO A 210 10.19 -18.24 -4.75
N SER A 211 10.73 -18.62 -5.91
CA SER A 211 11.62 -17.75 -6.67
C SER A 211 10.91 -16.46 -7.07
N GLU A 212 11.63 -15.46 -7.54
CA GLU A 212 11.00 -14.23 -8.05
C GLU A 212 10.15 -14.54 -9.29
N GLU A 213 10.66 -15.35 -10.21
CA GLU A 213 9.97 -15.76 -11.43
C GLU A 213 8.65 -16.49 -11.10
N GLU A 214 8.67 -17.47 -10.19
CA GLU A 214 7.46 -18.17 -9.72
C GLU A 214 6.48 -17.22 -9.01
N PHE A 215 6.98 -16.26 -8.23
CA PHE A 215 6.16 -15.27 -7.56
C PHE A 215 5.41 -14.40 -8.55
N LEU A 216 6.10 -13.90 -9.57
CA LEU A 216 5.52 -13.05 -10.60
C LEU A 216 4.50 -13.83 -11.43
N GLU A 217 4.83 -15.05 -11.88
CA GLU A 217 3.90 -15.92 -12.59
C GLU A 217 2.61 -16.18 -11.79
N ILE A 218 2.73 -16.43 -10.47
CA ILE A 218 1.58 -16.66 -9.59
C ILE A 218 0.76 -15.39 -9.39
N CYS A 219 1.41 -14.22 -9.36
CA CYS A 219 0.78 -12.93 -9.11
C CYS A 219 0.37 -12.18 -10.38
N GLU A 220 0.60 -12.73 -11.56
CA GLU A 220 0.03 -12.18 -12.80
C GLU A 220 -1.50 -12.14 -12.70
N PRO A 221 -2.12 -10.96 -12.92
CA PRO A 221 -3.57 -10.89 -13.04
C PRO A 221 -3.99 -11.81 -14.19
N ILE A 222 -5.00 -12.64 -13.98
CA ILE A 222 -5.62 -13.38 -15.09
C ILE A 222 -6.18 -12.29 -16.00
N GLU A 223 -5.56 -12.10 -17.17
CA GLU A 223 -6.19 -11.30 -18.23
C GLU A 223 -7.55 -11.97 -18.50
N ASP A 224 -8.63 -11.26 -18.18
CA ASP A 224 -9.94 -11.67 -18.67
C ASP A 224 -9.80 -11.76 -20.18
N GLU A 225 -9.79 -12.99 -20.70
CA GLU A 225 -9.88 -13.23 -22.13
C GLU A 225 -11.08 -12.40 -22.60
N MET A 226 -10.79 -11.31 -23.31
CA MET A 226 -11.83 -10.58 -24.02
C MET A 226 -12.47 -11.61 -24.93
N ILE A 227 -13.61 -12.13 -24.52
CA ILE A 227 -14.45 -12.95 -25.36
C ILE A 227 -14.90 -12.00 -26.45
N ASP A 228 -14.14 -11.98 -27.56
CA ASP A 228 -14.60 -11.48 -28.85
C ASP A 228 -15.78 -12.38 -29.26
N GLU A 229 -16.97 -12.07 -28.71
CA GLU A 229 -18.18 -12.61 -29.32
C GLU A 229 -18.25 -12.03 -30.74
N PRO A 230 -18.17 -12.89 -31.78
CA PRO A 230 -18.34 -12.41 -33.12
C PRO A 230 -19.78 -11.87 -33.23
N ILE A 231 -19.92 -10.61 -33.62
CA ILE A 231 -21.18 -9.98 -33.97
C ILE A 231 -21.75 -10.74 -35.18
N SER A 232 -22.43 -11.85 -34.90
CA SER A 232 -23.24 -12.57 -35.88
C SER A 232 -24.61 -11.91 -35.93
N GLY A 233 -24.88 -11.11 -36.94
CA GLY A 233 -26.24 -10.65 -37.15
C GLY A 233 -26.39 -9.36 -37.94
N LEU A 234 -25.83 -9.28 -39.14
CA LEU A 234 -26.29 -8.35 -40.17
C LEU A 234 -26.27 -9.03 -41.55
N GLU A 235 -27.03 -10.12 -41.65
CA GLU A 235 -27.52 -10.56 -42.94
C GLU A 235 -29.03 -10.34 -42.99
N GLY A 236 -29.46 -9.55 -43.96
CA GLY A 236 -30.84 -9.59 -44.42
C GLY A 236 -31.65 -8.32 -44.33
N LEU A 237 -31.37 -7.37 -45.18
CA LEU A 237 -32.43 -6.47 -45.75
C LEU A 237 -31.93 -5.93 -47.09
N THR A 238 -31.91 -6.84 -48.10
CA THR A 238 -32.08 -6.48 -49.53
C THR A 238 -33.38 -7.06 -49.96
N GLY A 239 -34.32 -6.24 -50.35
CA GLY A 239 -35.51 -6.76 -51.06
C GLY A 239 -36.69 -5.80 -51.07
N ILE A 240 -36.84 -5.13 -52.21
CA ILE A 240 -38.01 -4.47 -52.79
C ILE A 240 -38.17 -2.99 -52.45
#